data_6f30c2b3467fab3ddfc1a3068e8fd469
#
_entry.id   6f30c2b3467fab3ddfc1a3068e8fd469
#
_cell.length_a   1.000
_cell.length_b   1.000
_cell.length_c   1.000
_cell.angle_alpha   90.00
_cell.angle_beta   90.00
_cell.angle_gamma   90.00
#
_symmetry.space_group_name_H-M   'P 1'
#
loop_
_entity.id
_entity.type
_entity.pdbx_description
1 polymer ?
#
loop_
_entity_poly.entity_id
_entity_poly.type
_entity_poly.pdbx_seq_one_letter_code
_entity_poly.pdbx_strand_id
1 'polypeptide(L)'
;MTDKTIELDQHRGMYAQKATELRRLLADVEANERVLRLRQAELETHLLAAPAANWHEAAEKARYLLNLYAATLAAQDPRRQKLITAVLDDFARLSRES
;
A
#
# COMPACT_ATOMS: atom_id res chain seq x y z
N MET A 1 -43.81 11.75 25.81
CA MET A 1 -42.85 12.85 25.65
C MET A 1 -41.49 12.54 26.20
N THR A 2 -41.40 11.82 27.32
CA THR A 2 -40.13 11.38 27.91
C THR A 2 -39.37 10.39 27.01
N ASP A 3 -40.06 9.57 26.22
CA ASP A 3 -39.45 8.56 25.34
C ASP A 3 -38.65 9.18 24.20
N LYS A 4 -39.11 10.29 23.62
CA LYS A 4 -38.41 10.98 22.54
C LYS A 4 -37.10 11.63 23.01
N THR A 5 -37.08 12.14 24.24
CA THR A 5 -35.89 12.75 24.81
C THR A 5 -34.80 11.70 25.07
N ILE A 6 -35.21 10.53 25.57
CA ILE A 6 -34.32 9.40 25.83
C ILE A 6 -33.73 8.87 24.52
N GLU A 7 -34.54 8.73 23.46
CA GLU A 7 -34.08 8.32 22.16
C GLU A 7 -33.05 9.27 21.56
N LEU A 8 -33.27 10.58 21.66
CA LEU A 8 -32.36 11.61 21.19
C LEU A 8 -31.01 11.53 21.91
N ASP A 9 -31.01 11.32 23.22
CA ASP A 9 -29.79 11.19 24.01
C ASP A 9 -29.03 9.91 23.66
N GLN A 10 -29.75 8.80 23.43
CA GLN A 10 -29.13 7.55 22.95
C GLN A 10 -28.50 7.72 21.56
N HIS A 11 -29.17 8.41 20.65
CA HIS A 11 -28.62 8.70 19.33
C HIS A 11 -27.37 9.55 19.39
N ARG A 12 -27.35 10.56 20.24
CA ARG A 12 -26.15 11.40 20.46
C ARG A 12 -24.98 10.59 20.99
N GLY A 13 -25.24 9.68 21.93
CA GLY A 13 -24.21 8.79 22.46
C GLY A 13 -23.66 7.86 21.39
N MET A 14 -24.51 7.30 20.55
CA MET A 14 -24.11 6.45 19.44
C MET A 14 -23.28 7.18 18.40
N TYR A 15 -23.67 8.40 18.04
CA TYR A 15 -22.90 9.23 17.11
C TYR A 15 -21.53 9.59 17.67
N ALA A 16 -21.45 9.96 18.94
CA ALA A 16 -20.18 10.27 19.61
C ALA A 16 -19.27 9.05 19.64
N GLN A 17 -19.81 7.87 19.91
CA GLN A 17 -19.09 6.61 19.91
C GLN A 17 -18.53 6.27 18.54
N LYS A 18 -19.36 6.39 17.49
CA LYS A 18 -18.94 6.16 16.12
C LYS A 18 -17.85 7.14 15.67
N ALA A 19 -17.96 8.41 16.06
CA ALA A 19 -16.96 9.41 15.75
C ALA A 19 -15.62 9.08 16.42
N THR A 20 -15.64 8.60 17.66
CA THR A 20 -14.45 8.18 18.40
C THR A 20 -13.80 6.96 17.75
N GLU A 21 -14.60 5.96 17.38
CA GLU A 21 -14.12 4.78 16.68
C GLU A 21 -13.49 5.12 15.34
N LEU A 22 -14.13 6.01 14.58
CA LEU A 22 -13.59 6.46 13.30
C LEU A 22 -12.24 7.16 13.45
N ARG A 23 -12.11 8.05 14.44
CA ARG A 23 -10.85 8.72 14.74
C ARG A 23 -9.75 7.72 15.10
N ARG A 24 -10.09 6.70 15.87
CA ARG A 24 -9.15 5.63 16.25
C ARG A 24 -8.68 4.85 15.03
N LEU A 25 -9.62 4.45 14.16
CA LEU A 25 -9.30 3.74 12.94
C LEU A 25 -8.43 4.56 11.99
N LEU A 26 -8.74 5.86 11.85
CA LEU A 26 -7.92 6.77 11.04
C LEU A 26 -6.51 6.92 11.61
N ALA A 27 -6.37 7.03 12.93
CA ALA A 27 -5.08 7.11 13.58
C ALA A 27 -4.26 5.84 13.36
N ASP A 28 -4.91 4.66 13.42
CA ASP A 28 -4.26 3.38 13.17
C ASP A 28 -3.79 3.26 11.71
N VAL A 29 -4.62 3.69 10.76
CA VAL A 29 -4.25 3.71 9.34
C VAL A 29 -3.06 4.63 9.10
N GLU A 30 -3.07 5.84 9.67
CA GLU A 30 -1.96 6.78 9.54
C GLU A 30 -0.67 6.23 10.15
N ALA A 31 -0.75 5.56 11.30
CA ALA A 31 0.39 4.93 11.94
C ALA A 31 0.96 3.81 11.07
N ASN A 32 0.09 2.97 10.50
CA ASN A 32 0.47 1.89 9.59
C ASN A 32 1.13 2.42 8.33
N GLU A 33 0.60 3.50 7.76
CA GLU A 33 1.19 4.14 6.58
C GLU A 33 2.61 4.65 6.86
N ARG A 34 2.83 5.26 8.02
CA ARG A 34 4.16 5.72 8.42
C ARG A 34 5.15 4.57 8.54
N VAL A 35 4.73 3.46 9.16
CA VAL A 35 5.56 2.26 9.28
C VAL A 35 5.91 1.70 7.91
N LEU A 36 4.95 1.64 7.00
CA LEU A 36 5.17 1.16 5.63
C LEU A 36 6.16 2.04 4.88
N ARG A 37 6.04 3.37 5.00
CA ARG A 37 6.98 4.31 4.37
C ARG A 37 8.40 4.14 4.91
N LEU A 38 8.54 3.94 6.22
CA LEU A 38 9.84 3.70 6.84
C LEU A 38 10.46 2.40 6.32
N ARG A 39 9.67 1.34 6.22
CA ARG A 39 10.13 0.05 5.68
C ARG A 39 10.53 0.18 4.22
N GLN A 40 9.77 0.94 3.42
CA GLN A 40 10.12 1.22 2.04
C GLN A 40 11.45 1.96 1.94
N ALA A 41 11.66 2.97 2.77
CA ALA A 41 12.90 3.73 2.79
C ALA A 41 14.10 2.86 3.17
N GLU A 42 13.94 1.97 4.15
CA GLU A 42 14.97 1.02 4.54
C GLU A 42 15.30 0.05 3.41
N LEU A 43 14.26 -0.50 2.77
CA LEU A 43 14.45 -1.42 1.65
C LEU A 43 15.15 -0.73 0.47
N GLU A 44 14.75 0.49 0.14
CA GLU A 44 15.38 1.27 -0.92
C GLU A 44 16.85 1.57 -0.61
N THR A 45 17.16 1.84 0.65
CA THR A 45 18.55 2.01 1.09
C THR A 45 19.35 0.74 0.85
N HIS A 46 18.80 -0.43 1.17
CA HIS A 46 19.45 -1.71 0.90
C HIS A 46 19.63 -1.97 -0.58
N LEU A 47 18.63 -1.67 -1.39
CA LEU A 47 18.71 -1.87 -2.84
C LEU A 47 19.76 -0.97 -3.50
N LEU A 48 20.00 0.21 -2.93
CA LEU A 48 21.00 1.16 -3.42
C LEU A 48 22.40 0.87 -2.89
N ALA A 49 22.53 0.11 -1.81
CA ALA A 49 23.80 -0.08 -1.09
C ALA A 49 24.86 -0.78 -1.95
N ALA A 50 24.46 -1.64 -2.88
CA ALA A 50 25.38 -2.35 -3.74
C ALA A 50 24.79 -2.53 -5.13
N PRO A 51 25.64 -2.52 -6.19
CA PRO A 51 25.19 -2.90 -7.53
C PRO A 51 24.69 -4.34 -7.55
N ALA A 52 23.78 -4.66 -8.47
CA ALA A 52 23.33 -6.03 -8.64
C ALA A 52 24.48 -6.92 -9.09
N ALA A 53 24.67 -8.04 -8.42
CA ALA A 53 25.74 -8.98 -8.73
C ALA A 53 25.39 -9.89 -9.91
N ASN A 54 24.11 -10.03 -10.22
CA ASN A 54 23.61 -10.89 -11.29
C ASN A 54 22.24 -10.42 -11.77
N TRP A 55 21.74 -11.08 -12.81
CA TRP A 55 20.44 -10.74 -13.39
C TRP A 55 19.29 -10.92 -12.40
N HIS A 56 19.35 -11.92 -11.55
CA HIS A 56 18.31 -12.16 -10.55
C HIS A 56 18.15 -10.96 -9.61
N GLU A 57 19.26 -10.43 -9.10
CA GLU A 57 19.23 -9.26 -8.23
C GLU A 57 18.76 -8.01 -8.97
N ALA A 58 19.18 -7.83 -10.21
CA ALA A 58 18.73 -6.72 -11.05
C ALA A 58 17.23 -6.79 -11.30
N ALA A 59 16.71 -7.98 -11.57
CA ALA A 59 15.29 -8.21 -11.77
C ALA A 59 14.48 -7.92 -10.51
N GLU A 60 15.00 -8.26 -9.34
CA GLU A 60 14.35 -7.96 -8.06
C GLU A 60 14.21 -6.45 -7.83
N LYS A 61 15.26 -5.68 -8.13
CA LYS A 61 15.21 -4.22 -8.07
C LYS A 61 14.16 -3.65 -9.03
N ALA A 62 14.14 -4.17 -10.26
CA ALA A 62 13.19 -3.73 -11.28
C ALA A 62 11.76 -4.07 -10.90
N ARG A 63 11.51 -5.26 -10.35
CA ARG A 63 10.18 -5.67 -9.86
C ARG A 63 9.68 -4.72 -8.77
N TYR A 64 10.54 -4.37 -7.84
CA TYR A 64 10.19 -3.44 -6.79
C TYR A 64 9.71 -2.10 -7.36
N LEU A 65 10.48 -1.53 -8.28
CA LEU A 65 10.13 -0.26 -8.92
C LEU A 65 8.84 -0.36 -9.75
N LEU A 66 8.66 -1.44 -10.49
CA LEU A 66 7.45 -1.66 -11.29
C LEU A 66 6.22 -1.80 -10.42
N ASN A 67 6.32 -2.46 -9.28
CA ASN A 67 5.20 -2.59 -8.35
C ASN A 67 4.83 -1.23 -7.73
N LEU A 68 5.81 -0.40 -7.41
CA LEU A 68 5.55 0.96 -6.95
C LEU A 68 4.86 1.79 -8.03
N TYR A 69 5.37 1.72 -9.26
CA TYR A 69 4.79 2.43 -10.40
C TYR A 69 3.36 1.98 -10.68
N ALA A 70 3.10 0.67 -10.62
CA ALA A 70 1.79 0.10 -10.90
C ALA A 70 0.69 0.64 -9.97
N ALA A 71 1.05 1.12 -8.77
CA ALA A 71 0.12 1.69 -7.82
C ALA A 71 -0.18 3.17 -8.08
N THR A 72 0.52 3.82 -9.02
CA THR A 72 0.31 5.24 -9.32
C THR A 72 -0.85 5.45 -10.29
N LEU A 73 -1.43 6.65 -10.25
CA LEU A 73 -2.49 7.03 -11.20
C LEU A 73 -2.01 7.00 -12.65
N ALA A 74 -0.75 7.35 -12.89
CA ALA A 74 -0.17 7.34 -14.23
C ALA A 74 -0.17 5.94 -14.86
N ALA A 75 -0.13 4.89 -14.04
CA ALA A 75 -0.09 3.50 -14.51
C ALA A 75 -1.47 2.87 -14.68
N GLN A 76 -2.57 3.60 -14.41
CA GLN A 76 -3.93 3.04 -14.47
C GLN A 76 -4.48 2.88 -15.88
N ASP A 77 -3.78 3.39 -16.91
CA ASP A 77 -4.11 3.10 -18.30
C ASP A 77 -4.06 1.58 -18.53
N PRO A 78 -5.14 0.96 -19.08
CA PRO A 78 -5.17 -0.50 -19.30
C PRO A 78 -4.00 -1.04 -20.12
N ARG A 79 -3.48 -0.26 -21.07
CA ARG A 79 -2.31 -0.67 -21.85
C ARG A 79 -1.06 -0.77 -20.99
N ARG A 80 -0.87 0.19 -20.08
CA ARG A 80 0.26 0.18 -19.15
C ARG A 80 0.15 -0.95 -18.16
N GLN A 81 -1.05 -1.23 -17.64
CA GLN A 81 -1.27 -2.35 -16.74
C GLN A 81 -0.94 -3.69 -17.38
N LYS A 82 -1.33 -3.88 -18.63
CA LYS A 82 -0.99 -5.09 -19.39
C LYS A 82 0.52 -5.22 -19.59
N LEU A 83 1.18 -4.12 -19.92
CA LEU A 83 2.62 -4.11 -20.14
C LEU A 83 3.38 -4.42 -18.83
N ILE A 84 2.98 -3.81 -17.73
CA ILE A 84 3.57 -4.07 -16.41
C ILE A 84 3.44 -5.56 -16.07
N THR A 85 2.24 -6.13 -16.22
CA THR A 85 1.99 -7.54 -15.96
C THR A 85 2.88 -8.43 -16.84
N ALA A 86 3.00 -8.11 -18.11
CA ALA A 86 3.85 -8.86 -19.04
C ALA A 86 5.32 -8.83 -18.62
N VAL A 87 5.84 -7.65 -18.24
CA VAL A 87 7.24 -7.52 -17.79
C VAL A 87 7.48 -8.28 -16.49
N LEU A 88 6.56 -8.18 -15.54
CA LEU A 88 6.68 -8.91 -14.25
C LEU A 88 6.64 -10.41 -14.48
N ASP A 89 5.79 -10.90 -15.38
CA ASP A 89 5.71 -12.31 -15.75
C ASP A 89 7.02 -12.78 -16.40
N ASP A 90 7.59 -11.96 -17.28
CA ASP A 90 8.88 -12.26 -17.93
C ASP A 90 10.00 -12.37 -16.89
N PHE A 91 10.08 -11.43 -15.96
CA PHE A 91 11.06 -11.47 -14.87
C PHE A 91 10.91 -12.73 -14.02
N ALA A 92 9.67 -13.08 -13.67
CA ALA A 92 9.40 -14.28 -12.87
C ALA A 92 9.83 -15.55 -13.60
N ARG A 93 9.52 -15.64 -14.91
CA ARG A 93 9.89 -16.80 -15.74
C ARG A 93 11.40 -16.90 -15.90
N LEU A 94 12.05 -15.82 -16.27
CA LEU A 94 13.50 -15.80 -16.49
C LEU A 94 14.29 -16.04 -15.19
N SER A 95 13.79 -15.56 -14.07
CA SER A 95 14.41 -15.81 -12.76
C SER A 95 14.37 -17.29 -12.37
N ARG A 96 13.33 -18.03 -12.82
CA ARG A 96 13.23 -19.46 -12.57
C ARG A 96 14.17 -20.28 -13.49
N GLU A 97 14.43 -19.78 -14.68
CA GLU A 97 15.29 -20.45 -15.64
C GLU A 97 16.80 -20.24 -15.37
N SER A 98 17.10 -19.18 -14.67
CA SER A 98 18.49 -18.90 -14.31
C SER A 98 18.89 -19.49 -12.96
#